data_984ba5f4514ee9c3344fb0178702774b
#
_entry.id   984ba5f4514ee9c3344fb0178702774b
#
_cell.length_a   1.000
_cell.length_b   1.000
_cell.length_c   1.000
_cell.angle_alpha   90.00
_cell.angle_beta   90.00
_cell.angle_gamma   90.00
#
_symmetry.space_group_name_H-M   'P 1'
#
loop_
_entity.id
_entity.type
_entity.pdbx_description
1 polymer ?
#
loop_
_entity_poly.entity_id
_entity_poly.type
_entity_poly.pdbx_seq_one_letter_code
_entity_poly.pdbx_strand_id
1 'polypeptide(L)'
;MQETYRQLQEEDAAEYYDVLHRSYQTDRQYPISFSAIDATLEDEIRWLQQEPTYGLFVEGKLISAISLRMPWGGHPGPKALPHIGQFITDPDFTHQGYAKKLLHWVEEEVLKKQLKAPAVTLGTADTHPWLKTMYLHLGFRIIGERQLPGKKHKTIYFQKDVK
;
A
#
# COMPACT_ATOMS: atom_id res chain seq x y z
N MET A 1 -15.74 11.35 -14.78
CA MET A 1 -15.30 11.97 -13.52
C MET A 1 -13.80 12.22 -13.60
N GLN A 2 -13.36 13.35 -13.05
CA GLN A 2 -11.97 13.73 -13.09
C GLN A 2 -11.15 12.92 -12.09
N GLU A 3 -10.13 12.23 -12.60
CA GLU A 3 -9.16 11.49 -11.79
C GLU A 3 -7.83 12.20 -11.84
N THR A 4 -7.22 12.42 -10.67
CA THR A 4 -5.89 12.99 -10.59
C THR A 4 -5.00 12.11 -9.72
N TYR A 5 -3.73 12.08 -10.05
CA TYR A 5 -2.73 11.28 -9.37
C TYR A 5 -1.59 12.18 -8.93
N ARG A 6 -1.19 12.10 -7.67
CA ARG A 6 -0.04 12.88 -7.19
C ARG A 6 0.52 12.29 -5.91
N GLN A 7 1.73 12.73 -5.57
CA GLN A 7 2.31 12.42 -4.27
C GLN A 7 1.59 13.19 -3.18
N LEU A 8 1.32 12.53 -2.04
CA LEU A 8 0.71 13.15 -0.88
C LEU A 8 1.74 13.97 -0.12
N GLN A 9 1.29 15.08 0.46
CA GLN A 9 2.10 15.95 1.30
C GLN A 9 1.58 15.89 2.73
N GLU A 10 2.28 16.54 3.65
CA GLU A 10 1.89 16.55 5.06
C GLU A 10 0.47 17.13 5.25
N GLU A 11 0.09 18.10 4.43
CA GLU A 11 -1.26 18.70 4.47
C GLU A 11 -2.36 17.70 4.16
N ASP A 12 -2.04 16.60 3.50
CA ASP A 12 -3.00 15.55 3.16
C ASP A 12 -3.22 14.56 4.31
N ALA A 13 -2.49 14.70 5.42
CA ALA A 13 -2.45 13.68 6.47
C ALA A 13 -3.81 13.37 7.07
N ALA A 14 -4.66 14.37 7.32
CA ALA A 14 -5.98 14.15 7.91
C ALA A 14 -6.88 13.32 6.99
N GLU A 15 -6.89 13.64 5.70
CA GLU A 15 -7.68 12.89 4.71
C GLU A 15 -7.11 11.48 4.53
N TYR A 16 -5.80 11.36 4.44
CA TYR A 16 -5.13 10.07 4.34
C TYR A 16 -5.44 9.18 5.55
N TYR A 17 -5.33 9.75 6.75
CA TYR A 17 -5.63 9.01 7.98
C TYR A 17 -7.07 8.50 8.00
N ASP A 18 -8.03 9.34 7.57
CA ASP A 18 -9.44 8.94 7.55
C ASP A 18 -9.66 7.74 6.62
N VAL A 19 -9.12 7.80 5.39
CA VAL A 19 -9.26 6.70 4.43
C VAL A 19 -8.56 5.44 4.95
N LEU A 20 -7.34 5.59 5.46
CA LEU A 20 -6.55 4.48 5.99
C LEU A 20 -7.26 3.82 7.17
N HIS A 21 -7.73 4.63 8.12
CA HIS A 21 -8.40 4.11 9.31
C HIS A 21 -9.66 3.32 8.94
N ARG A 22 -10.51 3.88 8.07
CA ARG A 22 -11.74 3.19 7.63
C ARG A 22 -11.41 1.92 6.84
N SER A 23 -10.37 1.96 6.01
CA SER A 23 -9.94 0.81 5.22
C SER A 23 -9.46 -0.33 6.11
N TYR A 24 -8.58 -0.05 7.06
CA TYR A 24 -8.02 -1.09 7.92
C TYR A 24 -8.96 -1.57 9.02
N GLN A 25 -9.98 -0.80 9.40
CA GLN A 25 -10.96 -1.27 10.37
C GLN A 25 -11.71 -2.52 9.87
N THR A 26 -11.85 -2.68 8.56
CA THR A 26 -12.47 -3.89 8.00
C THR A 26 -11.67 -5.15 8.33
N ASP A 27 -10.38 -5.03 8.62
CA ASP A 27 -9.50 -6.18 8.92
C ASP A 27 -9.65 -6.67 10.35
N ARG A 28 -10.28 -5.91 11.25
CA ARG A 28 -10.44 -6.32 12.65
C ARG A 28 -11.23 -7.61 12.82
N GLN A 29 -12.06 -7.96 11.84
CA GLN A 29 -12.86 -9.19 11.87
C GLN A 29 -12.04 -10.44 11.56
N TYR A 30 -10.78 -10.30 11.14
CA TYR A 30 -9.90 -11.42 10.77
C TYR A 30 -8.73 -11.51 11.75
N PRO A 31 -8.07 -12.70 11.86
CA PRO A 31 -6.87 -12.83 12.70
C PRO A 31 -5.64 -12.21 12.02
N ILE A 32 -5.60 -10.87 11.98
CA ILE A 32 -4.59 -10.08 11.30
C ILE A 32 -4.02 -9.04 12.27
N SER A 33 -2.72 -8.83 12.22
CA SER A 33 -2.01 -7.84 13.05
C SER A 33 -1.26 -6.84 12.16
N PHE A 34 -1.99 -6.08 11.33
CA PHE A 34 -1.39 -4.95 10.63
C PHE A 34 -1.23 -3.78 11.58
N SER A 35 -0.04 -3.18 11.61
CA SER A 35 0.23 -2.03 12.48
C SER A 35 -0.67 -0.83 12.18
N ALA A 36 -1.07 -0.66 10.92
CA ALA A 36 -1.95 0.43 10.51
C ALA A 36 -3.37 0.35 11.10
N ILE A 37 -3.80 -0.83 11.60
CA ILE A 37 -5.13 -1.00 12.18
C ILE A 37 -5.33 -0.07 13.39
N ASP A 38 -4.30 0.11 14.21
CA ASP A 38 -4.35 0.92 15.44
C ASP A 38 -3.54 2.21 15.34
N ALA A 39 -3.17 2.62 14.13
CA ALA A 39 -2.39 3.83 13.90
C ALA A 39 -3.19 5.08 14.29
N THR A 40 -2.47 6.10 14.79
CA THR A 40 -3.03 7.41 15.12
C THR A 40 -2.76 8.41 13.99
N LEU A 41 -3.43 9.58 14.05
CA LEU A 41 -3.14 10.65 13.09
C LEU A 41 -1.66 11.05 13.12
N GLU A 42 -1.07 11.16 14.32
CA GLU A 42 0.35 11.51 14.45
C GLU A 42 1.27 10.47 13.81
N ASP A 43 0.91 9.18 13.93
CA ASP A 43 1.66 8.12 13.27
C ASP A 43 1.66 8.33 11.76
N GLU A 44 0.53 8.73 11.18
CA GLU A 44 0.42 8.91 9.74
C GLU A 44 1.07 10.21 9.25
N ILE A 45 1.09 11.24 10.07
CA ILE A 45 1.88 12.44 9.76
C ILE A 45 3.36 12.06 9.64
N ARG A 46 3.89 11.30 10.60
CA ARG A 46 5.28 10.82 10.53
C ARG A 46 5.50 9.91 9.33
N TRP A 47 4.53 9.04 9.03
CA TRP A 47 4.61 8.15 7.88
C TRP A 47 4.76 8.93 6.58
N LEU A 48 3.92 9.95 6.36
CA LEU A 48 4.00 10.78 5.15
C LEU A 48 5.32 11.56 5.06
N GLN A 49 5.93 11.89 6.19
CA GLN A 49 7.24 12.55 6.22
C GLN A 49 8.37 11.61 5.83
N GLN A 50 8.24 10.33 6.15
CA GLN A 50 9.32 9.33 5.99
C GLN A 50 9.18 8.50 4.72
N GLU A 51 7.95 8.19 4.31
CA GLU A 51 7.69 7.24 3.22
C GLU A 51 6.94 7.93 2.09
N PRO A 52 7.48 7.94 0.85
CA PRO A 52 6.76 8.48 -0.29
C PRO A 52 5.41 7.79 -0.45
N THR A 53 4.33 8.56 -0.49
CA THR A 53 2.97 8.07 -0.59
C THR A 53 2.27 8.78 -1.73
N TYR A 54 1.57 8.03 -2.56
CA TYR A 54 0.92 8.54 -3.77
C TYR A 54 -0.57 8.27 -3.69
N GLY A 55 -1.36 9.21 -4.18
CA GLY A 55 -2.81 9.13 -4.10
C GLY A 55 -3.50 9.26 -5.44
N LEU A 56 -4.64 8.59 -5.56
CA LEU A 56 -5.60 8.77 -6.64
C LEU A 56 -6.80 9.53 -6.07
N PHE A 57 -7.09 10.67 -6.66
CA PHE A 57 -8.20 11.53 -6.27
C PHE A 57 -9.26 11.51 -7.35
N VAL A 58 -10.52 11.42 -6.94
CA VAL A 58 -11.68 11.54 -7.85
C VAL A 58 -12.48 12.74 -7.39
N GLU A 59 -12.66 13.71 -8.29
CA GLU A 59 -13.33 14.98 -7.99
C GLU A 59 -12.77 15.64 -6.71
N GLY A 60 -11.44 15.60 -6.57
CA GLY A 60 -10.74 16.20 -5.44
C GLY A 60 -10.75 15.41 -4.14
N LYS A 61 -11.39 14.23 -4.10
CA LYS A 61 -11.47 13.39 -2.91
C LYS A 61 -10.49 12.21 -3.03
N LEU A 62 -9.69 11.98 -1.98
CA LEU A 62 -8.76 10.85 -1.96
C LEU A 62 -9.53 9.53 -1.92
N ILE A 63 -9.28 8.67 -2.89
CA ILE A 63 -9.97 7.38 -3.03
C ILE A 63 -9.04 6.21 -2.75
N SER A 64 -7.79 6.29 -3.20
CA SER A 64 -6.83 5.20 -3.00
C SER A 64 -5.43 5.79 -2.80
N ALA A 65 -4.61 5.10 -2.02
CA ALA A 65 -3.24 5.55 -1.76
C ALA A 65 -2.31 4.36 -1.65
N ILE A 66 -1.04 4.59 -2.01
CA ILE A 66 0.00 3.57 -1.96
C ILE A 66 1.31 4.21 -1.49
N SER A 67 1.95 3.59 -0.50
CA SER A 67 3.23 4.06 0.04
C SER A 67 4.35 3.13 -0.41
N LEU A 68 5.54 3.70 -0.62
CA LEU A 68 6.73 2.94 -0.97
C LEU A 68 7.77 3.08 0.14
N ARG A 69 8.22 1.94 0.67
CA ARG A 69 9.35 1.87 1.59
C ARG A 69 10.59 1.58 0.75
N MET A 70 11.55 2.50 0.79
CA MET A 70 12.73 2.38 -0.06
C MET A 70 13.77 1.46 0.58
N PRO A 71 14.60 0.76 -0.23
CA PRO A 71 15.62 -0.14 0.32
C PRO A 71 16.70 0.59 1.12
N TRP A 72 16.89 1.90 0.89
CA TRP A 72 17.80 2.73 1.66
C TRP A 72 17.14 3.46 2.82
N GLY A 73 15.83 3.28 3.02
CA GLY A 73 15.09 3.96 4.08
C GLY A 73 15.16 3.23 5.42
N GLY A 74 14.40 3.74 6.40
CA GLY A 74 14.38 3.19 7.75
C GLY A 74 13.63 1.88 7.90
N HIS A 75 12.78 1.52 6.95
CA HIS A 75 11.94 0.32 7.01
C HIS A 75 11.94 -0.43 5.69
N PRO A 76 13.11 -0.95 5.25
CA PRO A 76 13.19 -1.64 3.96
C PRO A 76 12.39 -2.94 3.96
N GLY A 77 12.00 -3.38 2.77
CA GLY A 77 11.38 -4.68 2.58
C GLY A 77 12.41 -5.80 2.55
N PRO A 78 11.99 -7.04 2.21
CA PRO A 78 12.89 -8.20 2.24
C PRO A 78 13.93 -8.24 1.13
N LYS A 79 13.79 -7.43 0.10
CA LYS A 79 14.71 -7.34 -1.03
C LYS A 79 15.26 -5.92 -1.13
N ALA A 80 16.34 -5.74 -1.91
CA ALA A 80 16.87 -4.42 -2.20
C ALA A 80 16.05 -3.74 -3.30
N LEU A 81 14.75 -3.63 -3.07
CA LEU A 81 13.75 -3.10 -4.01
C LEU A 81 12.77 -2.20 -3.26
N PRO A 82 12.11 -1.27 -3.96
CA PRO A 82 10.98 -0.56 -3.34
C PRO A 82 9.93 -1.58 -2.87
N HIS A 83 9.37 -1.33 -1.69
CA HIS A 83 8.40 -2.23 -1.06
C HIS A 83 7.13 -1.46 -0.75
N ILE A 84 5.98 -1.97 -1.19
CA ILE A 84 4.70 -1.35 -0.91
C ILE A 84 4.41 -1.49 0.58
N GLY A 85 4.32 -0.36 1.30
CA GLY A 85 4.14 -0.34 2.74
C GLY A 85 2.68 -0.30 3.16
N GLN A 86 1.92 0.64 2.59
CA GLN A 86 0.48 0.76 2.82
C GLN A 86 -0.19 0.91 1.46
N PHE A 87 -1.21 0.12 1.22
CA PHE A 87 -1.95 0.14 -0.04
C PHE A 87 -3.42 0.06 0.33
N ILE A 88 -4.12 1.18 0.19
CA ILE A 88 -5.49 1.33 0.70
C ILE A 88 -6.43 1.86 -0.38
N THR A 89 -7.71 1.53 -0.24
CA THR A 89 -8.79 2.12 -1.03
C THR A 89 -9.93 2.44 -0.07
N ASP A 90 -10.56 3.60 -0.27
CA ASP A 90 -11.74 4.00 0.50
C ASP A 90 -12.77 2.86 0.44
N PRO A 91 -13.27 2.36 1.59
CA PRO A 91 -14.21 1.24 1.60
C PRO A 91 -15.47 1.47 0.77
N ASP A 92 -15.87 2.73 0.58
CA ASP A 92 -17.05 3.07 -0.22
C ASP A 92 -16.78 2.99 -1.73
N PHE A 93 -15.52 2.79 -2.13
CA PHE A 93 -15.11 2.78 -3.54
C PHE A 93 -14.35 1.51 -3.93
N THR A 94 -14.45 0.44 -3.14
CA THR A 94 -13.80 -0.83 -3.46
C THR A 94 -14.49 -1.52 -4.64
N HIS A 95 -13.75 -2.42 -5.29
CA HIS A 95 -14.24 -3.23 -6.43
C HIS A 95 -14.60 -2.39 -7.66
N GLN A 96 -14.03 -1.19 -7.80
CA GLN A 96 -14.25 -0.31 -8.95
C GLN A 96 -12.98 -0.09 -9.78
N GLY A 97 -11.90 -0.81 -9.47
CA GLY A 97 -10.65 -0.76 -10.23
C GLY A 97 -9.72 0.38 -9.87
N TYR A 98 -9.99 1.16 -8.82
CA TYR A 98 -9.15 2.30 -8.45
C TYR A 98 -7.77 1.87 -7.96
N ALA A 99 -7.68 0.79 -7.15
CA ALA A 99 -6.40 0.28 -6.70
C ALA A 99 -5.50 -0.12 -7.86
N LYS A 100 -6.08 -0.80 -8.86
CA LYS A 100 -5.35 -1.21 -10.06
C LYS A 100 -4.87 0.00 -10.86
N LYS A 101 -5.72 1.02 -11.02
CA LYS A 101 -5.34 2.26 -11.70
C LYS A 101 -4.20 2.97 -11.01
N LEU A 102 -4.26 3.07 -9.69
CA LEU A 102 -3.20 3.71 -8.90
C LEU A 102 -1.89 2.93 -9.00
N LEU A 103 -1.96 1.61 -8.84
CA LEU A 103 -0.76 0.78 -8.97
C LEU A 103 -0.11 0.96 -10.34
N HIS A 104 -0.91 0.96 -11.39
CA HIS A 104 -0.39 1.16 -12.75
C HIS A 104 0.30 2.52 -12.88
N TRP A 105 -0.31 3.58 -12.35
CA TRP A 105 0.28 4.92 -12.38
C TRP A 105 1.62 4.95 -11.62
N VAL A 106 1.68 4.33 -10.45
CA VAL A 106 2.91 4.25 -9.65
C VAL A 106 3.99 3.46 -10.41
N GLU A 107 3.61 2.36 -11.07
CA GLU A 107 4.56 1.59 -11.88
C GLU A 107 5.15 2.42 -13.00
N GLU A 108 4.31 3.14 -13.74
CA GLU A 108 4.77 3.91 -14.90
C GLU A 108 5.49 5.20 -14.53
N GLU A 109 4.94 5.98 -13.59
CA GLU A 109 5.44 7.32 -13.29
C GLU A 109 6.51 7.33 -12.20
N VAL A 110 6.48 6.40 -11.26
CA VAL A 110 7.40 6.39 -10.13
C VAL A 110 8.46 5.31 -10.28
N LEU A 111 8.04 4.04 -10.38
CA LEU A 111 8.99 2.93 -10.40
C LEU A 111 9.82 2.90 -11.67
N LYS A 112 9.21 3.09 -12.83
CA LYS A 112 9.95 3.11 -14.10
C LYS A 112 10.67 4.42 -14.36
N LYS A 113 9.95 5.55 -14.33
CA LYS A 113 10.52 6.85 -14.74
C LYS A 113 11.44 7.46 -13.69
N GLN A 114 11.01 7.51 -12.44
CA GLN A 114 11.78 8.19 -11.39
C GLN A 114 12.84 7.30 -10.77
N LEU A 115 12.47 6.08 -10.37
CA LEU A 115 13.36 5.20 -9.63
C LEU A 115 14.14 4.24 -10.52
N LYS A 116 13.65 3.96 -11.73
CA LYS A 116 14.23 2.98 -12.64
C LYS A 116 14.41 1.63 -11.94
N ALA A 117 13.42 1.28 -11.12
CA ALA A 117 13.43 0.03 -10.36
C ALA A 117 12.98 -1.12 -11.27
N PRO A 118 13.64 -2.28 -11.19
CA PRO A 118 13.25 -3.44 -12.02
C PRO A 118 12.02 -4.15 -11.50
N ALA A 119 11.66 -3.97 -10.23
CA ALA A 119 10.56 -4.69 -9.60
C ALA A 119 10.13 -3.97 -8.31
N VAL A 120 8.99 -4.39 -7.76
CA VAL A 120 8.46 -3.91 -6.50
C VAL A 120 7.98 -5.11 -5.69
N THR A 121 8.09 -5.03 -4.36
CA THR A 121 7.65 -6.09 -3.46
C THR A 121 6.53 -5.60 -2.54
N LEU A 122 5.81 -6.53 -1.94
CA LEU A 122 4.88 -6.24 -0.86
C LEU A 122 4.71 -7.46 0.04
N GLY A 123 4.19 -7.23 1.25
CA GLY A 123 3.81 -8.29 2.17
C GLY A 123 2.35 -8.15 2.56
N THR A 124 1.66 -9.26 2.75
CA THR A 124 0.29 -9.26 3.26
C THR A 124 0.03 -10.46 4.15
N ALA A 125 -1.13 -10.46 4.82
CA ALA A 125 -1.50 -11.52 5.75
C ALA A 125 -2.06 -12.74 5.01
N ASP A 126 -1.58 -13.93 5.37
CA ASP A 126 -2.08 -15.18 4.79
C ASP A 126 -3.53 -15.47 5.21
N THR A 127 -3.97 -14.90 6.33
CA THR A 127 -5.31 -15.12 6.89
C THR A 127 -6.37 -14.20 6.31
N HIS A 128 -5.99 -13.17 5.54
CA HIS A 128 -6.97 -12.30 4.88
C HIS A 128 -7.62 -13.07 3.72
N PRO A 129 -8.96 -13.14 3.66
CA PRO A 129 -9.63 -14.10 2.77
C PRO A 129 -9.46 -13.87 1.27
N TRP A 130 -9.11 -12.64 0.82
CA TRP A 130 -9.06 -12.36 -0.61
C TRP A 130 -7.84 -11.54 -1.08
N LEU A 131 -6.97 -11.10 -0.17
CA LEU A 131 -5.80 -10.27 -0.57
C LEU A 131 -4.82 -11.05 -1.44
N LYS A 132 -4.53 -12.29 -1.10
CA LYS A 132 -3.61 -13.13 -1.88
C LYS A 132 -4.07 -13.23 -3.34
N THR A 133 -5.35 -13.56 -3.55
CA THR A 133 -5.91 -13.68 -4.89
C THR A 133 -5.88 -12.35 -5.63
N MET A 134 -6.20 -11.26 -4.93
CA MET A 134 -6.16 -9.92 -5.51
C MET A 134 -4.77 -9.59 -6.05
N TYR A 135 -3.72 -9.82 -5.25
CA TYR A 135 -2.36 -9.49 -5.68
C TYR A 135 -1.90 -10.38 -6.83
N LEU A 136 -2.27 -11.67 -6.85
CA LEU A 136 -1.98 -12.53 -7.99
C LEU A 136 -2.63 -12.00 -9.27
N HIS A 137 -3.86 -11.51 -9.19
CA HIS A 137 -4.56 -10.92 -10.33
C HIS A 137 -3.93 -9.59 -10.77
N LEU A 138 -3.29 -8.86 -9.87
CA LEU A 138 -2.58 -7.63 -10.20
C LEU A 138 -1.21 -7.87 -10.82
N GLY A 139 -0.82 -9.13 -10.98
CA GLY A 139 0.44 -9.49 -11.65
C GLY A 139 1.59 -9.80 -10.73
N PHE A 140 1.34 -9.85 -9.42
CA PHE A 140 2.37 -10.24 -8.45
C PHE A 140 2.53 -11.75 -8.41
N ARG A 141 3.74 -12.21 -8.06
CA ARG A 141 3.99 -13.62 -7.77
C ARG A 141 4.49 -13.76 -6.34
N ILE A 142 4.21 -14.89 -5.72
CA ILE A 142 4.67 -15.20 -4.36
C ILE A 142 6.16 -15.49 -4.39
N ILE A 143 6.93 -14.83 -3.51
CA ILE A 143 8.37 -15.05 -3.39
C ILE A 143 8.77 -15.68 -2.04
N GLY A 144 7.84 -15.81 -1.12
CA GLY A 144 8.10 -16.44 0.17
C GLY A 144 7.04 -16.11 1.19
N GLU A 145 7.21 -16.68 2.38
CA GLU A 145 6.36 -16.36 3.52
C GLU A 145 7.17 -16.41 4.81
N ARG A 146 6.70 -15.72 5.85
CA ARG A 146 7.43 -15.62 7.11
C ARG A 146 6.46 -15.38 8.26
N GLN A 147 6.70 -16.07 9.38
CA GLN A 147 6.01 -15.77 10.63
C GLN A 147 6.78 -14.71 11.38
N LEU A 148 6.26 -13.48 11.39
CA LEU A 148 6.87 -12.38 12.12
C LEU A 148 6.49 -12.48 13.61
N PRO A 149 7.41 -12.17 14.53
CA PRO A 149 7.12 -12.23 15.97
C PRO A 149 5.93 -11.35 16.36
N GLY A 150 5.04 -11.90 17.19
CA GLY A 150 3.89 -11.17 17.72
C GLY A 150 2.73 -10.97 16.75
N LYS A 151 2.81 -11.47 15.53
CA LYS A 151 1.73 -11.34 14.54
C LYS A 151 0.77 -12.53 14.61
N LYS A 152 -0.53 -12.26 14.40
CA LYS A 152 -1.58 -13.27 14.36
C LYS A 152 -1.63 -14.03 13.04
N HIS A 153 -0.81 -13.61 12.05
CA HIS A 153 -0.82 -14.16 10.70
C HIS A 153 0.62 -14.39 10.24
N LYS A 154 0.78 -15.24 9.21
CA LYS A 154 2.03 -15.30 8.45
C LYS A 154 2.01 -14.21 7.38
N THR A 155 3.16 -13.60 7.13
CA THR A 155 3.29 -12.65 6.03
C THR A 155 3.67 -13.39 4.76
N ILE A 156 2.88 -13.20 3.71
CA ILE A 156 3.19 -13.69 2.37
C ILE A 156 3.84 -12.54 1.62
N TYR A 157 5.02 -12.77 1.06
CA TYR A 157 5.75 -11.77 0.27
C TYR A 157 5.51 -12.01 -1.21
N PHE A 158 5.33 -10.91 -1.92
CA PHE A 158 5.05 -10.89 -3.36
C PHE A 158 6.02 -9.98 -4.06
N GLN A 159 6.25 -10.25 -5.34
CA GLN A 159 7.06 -9.39 -6.21
C GLN A 159 6.38 -9.25 -7.56
N LYS A 160 6.46 -8.05 -8.11
CA LYS A 160 6.01 -7.78 -9.48
C LYS A 160 7.13 -7.11 -10.23
N ASP A 161 7.48 -7.66 -11.38
CA ASP A 161 8.48 -7.05 -12.26
C ASP A 161 7.88 -5.83 -12.95
N VAL A 162 8.67 -4.77 -13.06
CA VAL A 162 8.25 -3.50 -13.63
C VAL A 162 9.15 -3.22 -14.83
N LYS A 163 8.59 -3.33 -16.03
CA LYS A 163 9.34 -3.13 -17.28
C LYS A 163 8.75 -2.01 -18.13
#